data_24b1ce8009c2701906daf369927931fe
#
_entry.id   24b1ce8009c2701906daf369927931fe
#
_cell.length_a   1.000
_cell.length_b   1.000
_cell.length_c   1.000
_cell.angle_alpha   90.00
_cell.angle_beta   90.00
_cell.angle_gamma   90.00
#
_symmetry.space_group_name_H-M   'P 1'
#
loop_
_entity.id
_entity.type
_entity.pdbx_description
1 polymer ?
#
loop_
_entity_poly.entity_id
_entity_poly.type
_entity_poly.pdbx_seq_one_letter_code
_entity_poly.pdbx_strand_id
1 'polypeptide(L)'
;MAVFLPSDTSTIRYEETDLASLHSRPSHFVCGVYLICVRGTAVVSTGVQQYALGEQTELIFLTGSLIQVLCASDDFTVRLLMCPKDVFLEAVLPIDTPYLNYTHEHPCYRHTEDERSQATWLQINLWMDMAQMLFCGNVSPFRQQQEYNFLQGLLMWLFNTIQEKLSVAKQYSRKQAICHRFMQLVRDHGAQEHQVAFYSEKLCITPRYLHQITVRYMG
;
A
#
# COMPACT_ATOMS: atom_id res chain seq x y z
N MET A 1 -1.88 -25.45 9.97
CA MET A 1 -0.91 -25.50 8.85
C MET A 1 -0.18 -24.18 8.87
N ALA A 2 1.10 -24.14 9.26
CA ALA A 2 1.84 -22.87 9.38
C ALA A 2 2.01 -22.29 7.97
N VAL A 3 1.33 -21.20 7.71
CA VAL A 3 1.50 -20.45 6.46
C VAL A 3 2.84 -19.74 6.56
N PHE A 4 3.81 -20.22 5.82
CA PHE A 4 5.06 -19.52 5.60
C PHE A 4 4.72 -18.32 4.70
N LEU A 5 4.70 -17.12 5.25
CA LEU A 5 4.61 -15.90 4.45
C LEU A 5 5.96 -15.71 3.77
N PRO A 6 6.10 -16.01 2.47
CA PRO A 6 7.38 -15.89 1.81
C PRO A 6 7.73 -14.41 1.67
N SER A 7 8.94 -14.05 2.05
CA SER A 7 9.51 -12.72 1.92
C SER A 7 9.62 -12.25 0.45
N ASP A 8 9.44 -13.17 -0.50
CA ASP A 8 9.51 -12.90 -1.93
C ASP A 8 8.38 -13.64 -2.66
N THR A 9 7.38 -12.91 -3.13
CA THR A 9 6.33 -13.45 -3.98
C THR A 9 6.53 -12.95 -5.41
N SER A 10 6.64 -13.84 -6.37
CA SER A 10 6.68 -13.50 -7.80
C SER A 10 5.30 -13.22 -8.39
N THR A 11 4.22 -13.50 -7.65
CA THR A 11 2.83 -13.36 -8.09
C THR A 11 1.97 -12.79 -6.97
N ILE A 12 0.84 -12.15 -7.31
CA ILE A 12 -0.15 -11.71 -6.34
C ILE A 12 -0.70 -12.93 -5.60
N ARG A 13 -0.77 -12.82 -4.27
CA ARG A 13 -1.34 -13.83 -3.38
C ARG A 13 -2.50 -13.26 -2.59
N TYR A 14 -3.54 -14.06 -2.45
CA TYR A 14 -4.67 -13.80 -1.57
C TYR A 14 -4.77 -14.92 -0.54
N GLU A 15 -5.00 -14.55 0.72
CA GLU A 15 -5.19 -15.49 1.83
C GLU A 15 -6.25 -14.95 2.80
N GLU A 16 -7.02 -15.87 3.39
CA GLU A 16 -7.77 -15.62 4.63
C GLU A 16 -7.00 -16.26 5.78
N THR A 17 -6.65 -15.48 6.80
CA THR A 17 -5.71 -15.91 7.84
C THR A 17 -5.94 -15.18 9.16
N ASP A 18 -5.54 -15.80 10.26
CA ASP A 18 -5.46 -15.22 11.58
C ASP A 18 -4.10 -14.54 11.87
N LEU A 19 -3.18 -14.57 10.90
CA LEU A 19 -1.81 -14.09 11.01
C LEU A 19 -1.01 -14.73 12.16
N ALA A 20 -1.37 -15.95 12.59
CA ALA A 20 -0.73 -16.62 13.74
C ALA A 20 0.79 -16.75 13.62
N SER A 21 1.31 -16.89 12.40
CA SER A 21 2.75 -16.96 12.13
C SER A 21 3.52 -15.68 12.48
N LEU A 22 2.83 -14.54 12.57
CA LEU A 22 3.40 -13.23 12.89
C LEU A 22 3.38 -12.90 14.39
N HIS A 23 2.76 -13.72 15.23
CA HIS A 23 2.71 -13.52 16.68
C HIS A 23 4.06 -13.72 17.36
N SER A 24 4.80 -14.72 16.93
CA SER A 24 6.06 -15.11 17.57
C SER A 24 7.28 -14.36 17.04
N ARG A 25 7.23 -13.89 15.80
CA ARG A 25 8.36 -13.20 15.15
C ARG A 25 7.86 -12.14 14.18
N PRO A 26 8.48 -10.95 14.19
CA PRO A 26 8.22 -9.98 13.14
C PRO A 26 8.71 -10.54 11.79
N SER A 27 7.95 -10.30 10.74
CA SER A 27 8.32 -10.68 9.37
C SER A 27 8.47 -9.43 8.51
N HIS A 28 9.51 -9.42 7.69
CA HIS A 28 9.76 -8.35 6.74
C HIS A 28 9.10 -8.68 5.40
N PHE A 29 8.17 -7.84 4.99
CA PHE A 29 7.49 -7.94 3.70
C PHE A 29 8.19 -7.02 2.70
N VAL A 30 8.76 -7.58 1.64
CA VAL A 30 9.32 -6.82 0.50
C VAL A 30 8.26 -6.49 -0.55
N CYS A 31 7.05 -7.01 -0.39
CA CYS A 31 5.90 -6.77 -1.26
C CYS A 31 4.95 -5.72 -0.67
N GLY A 32 4.03 -5.21 -1.49
CA GLY A 32 2.87 -4.46 -1.01
C GLY A 32 1.91 -5.38 -0.27
N VAL A 33 1.34 -4.88 0.82
CA VAL A 33 0.37 -5.62 1.66
C VAL A 33 -0.90 -4.80 1.78
N TYR A 34 -2.03 -5.39 1.39
CA TYR A 34 -3.35 -4.86 1.63
C TYR A 34 -4.15 -5.87 2.45
N LEU A 35 -4.56 -5.46 3.64
CA LEU A 35 -5.21 -6.32 4.61
C LEU A 35 -6.52 -5.68 5.06
N ILE A 36 -7.58 -6.49 5.18
CA ILE A 36 -8.84 -6.07 5.80
C ILE A 36 -9.20 -7.00 6.95
N CYS A 37 -9.57 -6.43 8.09
CA CYS A 37 -10.05 -7.19 9.24
C CYS A 37 -11.55 -7.43 9.10
N VAL A 38 -11.93 -8.70 8.97
CA VAL A 38 -13.33 -9.12 8.77
C VAL A 38 -13.98 -9.57 10.07
N ARG A 39 -13.18 -10.01 11.07
CA ARG A 39 -13.67 -10.47 12.37
C ARG A 39 -12.60 -10.27 13.44
N GLY A 40 -13.08 -10.08 14.69
CA GLY A 40 -12.22 -9.97 15.86
C GLY A 40 -11.40 -8.69 15.92
N THR A 41 -10.37 -8.73 16.76
CA THR A 41 -9.48 -7.59 16.99
C THR A 41 -8.02 -8.02 17.07
N ALA A 42 -7.09 -7.14 16.67
CA ALA A 42 -5.67 -7.36 16.86
C ALA A 42 -4.91 -6.03 16.99
N VAL A 43 -3.68 -6.11 17.48
CA VAL A 43 -2.72 -5.01 17.43
C VAL A 43 -1.55 -5.45 16.56
N VAL A 44 -1.33 -4.73 15.46
CA VAL A 44 -0.23 -4.96 14.52
C VAL A 44 0.83 -3.88 14.69
N SER A 45 2.09 -4.28 14.76
CA SER A 45 3.24 -3.39 14.90
C SER A 45 4.13 -3.44 13.67
N THR A 46 4.62 -2.27 13.24
CA THR A 46 5.68 -2.14 12.23
C THR A 46 7.07 -1.95 12.86
N GLY A 47 7.17 -2.05 14.19
CA GLY A 47 8.37 -1.68 14.94
C GLY A 47 8.49 -0.18 15.22
N VAL A 48 7.83 0.67 14.42
CA VAL A 48 7.80 2.13 14.59
C VAL A 48 6.43 2.59 15.10
N GLN A 49 5.37 2.03 14.55
CA GLN A 49 3.98 2.36 14.89
C GLN A 49 3.18 1.10 15.18
N GLN A 50 2.11 1.27 15.94
CA GLN A 50 1.15 0.22 16.26
C GLN A 50 -0.24 0.61 15.73
N TYR A 51 -0.94 -0.36 15.15
CA TYR A 51 -2.26 -0.19 14.57
C TYR A 51 -3.23 -1.14 15.25
N ALA A 52 -4.30 -0.58 15.83
CA ALA A 52 -5.40 -1.37 16.36
C ALA A 52 -6.34 -1.74 15.21
N LEU A 53 -6.46 -3.03 14.94
CA LEU A 53 -7.38 -3.58 13.96
C LEU A 53 -8.64 -4.07 14.68
N GLY A 54 -9.77 -3.84 14.08
CA GLY A 54 -11.06 -4.39 14.44
C GLY A 54 -11.89 -4.62 13.19
N GLU A 55 -13.10 -5.12 13.33
CA GLU A 55 -13.99 -5.30 12.19
C GLU A 55 -14.11 -4.01 11.38
N GLN A 56 -14.18 -4.15 10.06
CA GLN A 56 -14.25 -3.06 9.08
C GLN A 56 -13.02 -2.15 9.07
N THR A 57 -11.85 -2.66 9.46
CA THR A 57 -10.58 -1.92 9.38
C THR A 57 -9.76 -2.42 8.19
N GLU A 58 -9.25 -1.50 7.38
CA GLU A 58 -8.25 -1.77 6.36
C GLU A 58 -6.87 -1.28 6.81
N LEU A 59 -5.82 -1.99 6.36
CA LEU A 59 -4.43 -1.65 6.58
C LEU A 59 -3.64 -1.87 5.29
N ILE A 60 -2.91 -0.82 4.85
CA ILE A 60 -2.19 -0.82 3.59
C ILE A 60 -0.73 -0.47 3.84
N PHE A 61 0.17 -1.35 3.45
CA PHE A 61 1.59 -1.07 3.35
C PHE A 61 2.03 -1.21 1.90
N LEU A 62 2.54 -0.13 1.34
CA LEU A 62 2.86 -0.08 -0.09
C LEU A 62 4.06 -0.96 -0.43
N THR A 63 5.13 -0.90 0.37
CA THR A 63 6.33 -1.76 0.22
C THR A 63 7.16 -1.74 1.50
N GLY A 64 7.99 -2.78 1.69
CA GLY A 64 9.12 -2.77 2.63
C GLY A 64 8.76 -2.64 4.12
N SER A 65 7.68 -3.29 4.57
CA SER A 65 7.22 -3.16 5.95
C SER A 65 7.59 -4.34 6.82
N LEU A 66 8.05 -4.06 8.03
CA LEU A 66 8.11 -5.04 9.11
C LEU A 66 6.73 -5.18 9.72
N ILE A 67 6.22 -6.40 9.87
CA ILE A 67 4.89 -6.64 10.44
C ILE A 67 5.00 -7.70 11.54
N GLN A 68 4.44 -7.39 12.71
CA GLN A 68 4.29 -8.29 13.84
C GLN A 68 2.89 -8.15 14.43
N VAL A 69 2.25 -9.24 14.79
CA VAL A 69 1.02 -9.23 15.59
C VAL A 69 1.41 -9.30 17.06
N LEU A 70 1.06 -8.28 17.84
CA LEU A 70 1.36 -8.22 19.27
C LEU A 70 0.33 -8.96 20.11
N CYS A 71 -0.94 -8.82 19.75
CA CYS A 71 -2.05 -9.55 20.35
C CYS A 71 -3.20 -9.66 19.34
N ALA A 72 -4.02 -10.67 19.47
CA ALA A 72 -5.24 -10.86 18.69
C ALA A 72 -6.29 -11.59 19.54
N SER A 73 -7.57 -11.37 19.22
CA SER A 73 -8.68 -12.18 19.76
C SER A 73 -8.71 -13.56 19.12
N ASP A 74 -9.35 -14.53 19.76
CA ASP A 74 -9.41 -15.92 19.29
C ASP A 74 -10.13 -16.07 17.93
N ASP A 75 -11.02 -15.13 17.62
CA ASP A 75 -11.80 -15.09 16.38
C ASP A 75 -11.21 -14.16 15.31
N PHE A 76 -10.01 -13.61 15.54
CA PHE A 76 -9.38 -12.67 14.63
C PHE A 76 -9.15 -13.30 13.27
N THR A 77 -9.70 -12.66 12.25
CA THR A 77 -9.58 -13.11 10.86
C THR A 77 -9.44 -11.91 9.92
N VAL A 78 -8.48 -12.01 9.03
CA VAL A 78 -8.22 -10.99 8.00
C VAL A 78 -8.24 -11.62 6.61
N ARG A 79 -8.59 -10.81 5.63
CA ARG A 79 -8.36 -11.09 4.21
C ARG A 79 -7.11 -10.31 3.80
N LEU A 80 -6.13 -11.01 3.28
CA LEU A 80 -4.79 -10.51 3.00
C LEU A 80 -4.48 -10.62 1.51
N LEU A 81 -4.07 -9.51 0.91
CA LEU A 81 -3.56 -9.44 -0.45
C LEU A 81 -2.10 -9.01 -0.41
N MET A 82 -1.22 -9.81 -0.98
CA MET A 82 0.21 -9.54 -1.11
C MET A 82 0.54 -9.31 -2.57
N CYS A 83 1.13 -8.15 -2.88
CA CYS A 83 1.42 -7.74 -4.25
C CYS A 83 2.93 -7.68 -4.46
N PRO A 84 3.51 -8.42 -5.43
CA PRO A 84 4.92 -8.36 -5.75
C PRO A 84 5.37 -6.92 -6.03
N LYS A 85 6.58 -6.58 -5.59
CA LYS A 85 7.11 -5.22 -5.74
C LYS A 85 7.11 -4.75 -7.20
N ASP A 86 7.49 -5.63 -8.13
CA ASP A 86 7.60 -5.27 -9.54
C ASP A 86 6.22 -5.00 -10.15
N VAL A 87 5.22 -5.86 -9.87
CA VAL A 87 3.83 -5.66 -10.30
C VAL A 87 3.25 -4.38 -9.68
N PHE A 88 3.54 -4.13 -8.39
CA PHE A 88 3.11 -2.92 -7.71
C PHE A 88 3.71 -1.67 -8.36
N LEU A 89 5.02 -1.64 -8.58
CA LEU A 89 5.70 -0.49 -9.18
C LEU A 89 5.16 -0.19 -10.57
N GLU A 90 4.91 -1.21 -11.38
CA GLU A 90 4.34 -1.05 -12.73
C GLU A 90 2.89 -0.50 -12.65
N ALA A 91 2.07 -1.04 -11.75
CA ALA A 91 0.68 -0.61 -11.59
C ALA A 91 0.54 0.83 -11.08
N VAL A 92 1.49 1.33 -10.28
CA VAL A 92 1.43 2.70 -9.73
C VAL A 92 2.02 3.76 -10.67
N LEU A 93 2.73 3.38 -11.73
CA LEU A 93 3.36 4.33 -12.67
C LEU A 93 2.41 5.43 -13.17
N PRO A 94 1.14 5.14 -13.54
CA PRO A 94 0.20 6.17 -13.99
C PRO A 94 -0.45 6.97 -12.84
N ILE A 95 -0.16 6.62 -11.58
CA ILE A 95 -0.85 7.18 -10.41
C ILE A 95 -0.01 8.30 -9.80
N ASP A 96 -0.69 9.40 -9.45
CA ASP A 96 -0.03 10.56 -8.87
C ASP A 96 0.55 10.29 -7.47
N THR A 97 1.77 10.74 -7.25
CA THR A 97 2.51 10.62 -5.99
C THR A 97 1.74 11.07 -4.73
N PRO A 98 0.89 12.11 -4.74
CA PRO A 98 0.10 12.51 -3.58
C PRO A 98 -0.74 11.41 -2.95
N TYR A 99 -1.31 10.53 -3.75
CA TYR A 99 -2.12 9.41 -3.25
C TYR A 99 -1.25 8.39 -2.51
N LEU A 100 -0.07 8.10 -3.04
CA LEU A 100 0.90 7.19 -2.43
C LEU A 100 1.39 7.74 -1.09
N ASN A 101 1.72 9.03 -1.03
CA ASN A 101 2.14 9.69 0.22
C ASN A 101 1.03 9.68 1.27
N TYR A 102 -0.21 9.99 0.88
CA TYR A 102 -1.34 9.94 1.80
C TYR A 102 -1.53 8.55 2.40
N THR A 103 -1.49 7.50 1.56
CA THR A 103 -1.62 6.12 2.02
C THR A 103 -0.45 5.70 2.93
N HIS A 104 0.76 6.19 2.67
CA HIS A 104 1.92 5.95 3.52
C HIS A 104 1.78 6.64 4.90
N GLU A 105 1.26 7.87 4.94
CA GLU A 105 1.03 8.62 6.18
C GLU A 105 -0.19 8.11 6.96
N HIS A 106 -1.19 7.55 6.27
CA HIS A 106 -2.45 7.05 6.81
C HIS A 106 -2.75 5.62 6.36
N PRO A 107 -1.92 4.64 6.77
CA PRO A 107 -2.04 3.27 6.26
C PRO A 107 -3.22 2.49 6.84
N CYS A 108 -3.82 2.95 7.94
CA CYS A 108 -4.90 2.27 8.65
C CYS A 108 -6.17 3.13 8.65
N TYR A 109 -7.29 2.54 8.22
CA TYR A 109 -8.58 3.23 8.21
C TYR A 109 -9.72 2.29 8.64
N ARG A 110 -10.66 2.81 9.44
CA ARG A 110 -11.84 2.06 9.92
C ARG A 110 -13.12 2.61 9.27
N HIS A 111 -13.92 1.73 8.70
CA HIS A 111 -15.12 2.04 7.92
C HIS A 111 -16.41 1.92 8.74
N THR A 112 -16.54 2.68 9.83
CA THR A 112 -17.70 2.55 10.73
C THR A 112 -18.50 3.85 10.91
N GLU A 113 -17.98 5.01 10.42
CA GLU A 113 -18.43 6.31 10.89
C GLU A 113 -19.68 6.85 10.16
N ASP A 114 -19.90 6.51 8.90
CA ASP A 114 -21.01 7.02 8.08
C ASP A 114 -21.43 6.04 6.98
N GLU A 115 -22.57 6.31 6.33
CA GLU A 115 -23.12 5.49 5.25
C GLU A 115 -22.16 5.35 4.07
N ARG A 116 -21.38 6.40 3.76
CA ARG A 116 -20.40 6.37 2.68
C ARG A 116 -19.23 5.45 3.03
N SER A 117 -18.75 5.52 4.26
CA SER A 117 -17.70 4.64 4.78
C SER A 117 -18.14 3.17 4.72
N GLN A 118 -19.40 2.89 5.08
CA GLN A 118 -19.97 1.56 4.98
C GLN A 118 -20.12 1.08 3.52
N ALA A 119 -20.55 1.97 2.62
CA ALA A 119 -20.62 1.66 1.18
C ALA A 119 -19.22 1.36 0.61
N THR A 120 -18.20 2.12 1.02
CA THR A 120 -16.80 1.85 0.66
C THR A 120 -16.35 0.49 1.18
N TRP A 121 -16.70 0.12 2.41
CA TRP A 121 -16.40 -1.19 2.97
C TRP A 121 -17.00 -2.34 2.17
N LEU A 122 -18.24 -2.22 1.71
CA LEU A 122 -18.86 -3.21 0.83
C LEU A 122 -18.08 -3.34 -0.48
N GLN A 123 -17.66 -2.24 -1.07
CA GLN A 123 -16.87 -2.25 -2.31
C GLN A 123 -15.48 -2.87 -2.10
N ILE A 124 -14.82 -2.61 -0.95
CA ILE A 124 -13.56 -3.28 -0.58
C ILE A 124 -13.73 -4.80 -0.56
N ASN A 125 -14.82 -5.30 0.04
CA ASN A 125 -15.09 -6.73 0.06
C ASN A 125 -15.29 -7.32 -1.34
N LEU A 126 -15.95 -6.61 -2.25
CA LEU A 126 -16.06 -7.04 -3.65
C LEU A 126 -14.71 -7.13 -4.35
N TRP A 127 -13.79 -6.21 -4.08
CA TRP A 127 -12.40 -6.28 -4.57
C TRP A 127 -11.67 -7.51 -4.00
N MET A 128 -11.87 -7.82 -2.72
CA MET A 128 -11.28 -9.00 -2.09
C MET A 128 -11.90 -10.30 -2.62
N ASP A 129 -13.20 -10.33 -2.92
CA ASP A 129 -13.87 -11.47 -3.57
C ASP A 129 -13.30 -11.71 -4.97
N MET A 130 -13.09 -10.64 -5.74
CA MET A 130 -12.44 -10.72 -7.04
C MET A 130 -10.99 -11.22 -6.94
N ALA A 131 -10.23 -10.75 -5.93
CA ALA A 131 -8.87 -11.24 -5.68
C ALA A 131 -8.87 -12.74 -5.35
N GLN A 132 -9.78 -13.20 -4.50
CA GLN A 132 -9.95 -14.61 -4.17
C GLN A 132 -10.25 -15.44 -5.43
N MET A 133 -11.22 -15.00 -6.24
CA MET A 133 -11.59 -15.67 -7.48
C MET A 133 -10.41 -15.77 -8.48
N LEU A 134 -9.64 -14.68 -8.63
CA LEU A 134 -8.56 -14.62 -9.61
C LEU A 134 -7.30 -15.36 -9.14
N PHE A 135 -7.02 -15.36 -7.83
CA PHE A 135 -5.70 -15.69 -7.31
C PHE A 135 -5.65 -16.96 -6.45
N CYS A 136 -6.80 -17.54 -6.05
CA CYS A 136 -6.85 -18.80 -5.28
C CYS A 136 -7.14 -20.04 -6.15
N GLY A 137 -7.33 -19.89 -7.45
CA GLY A 137 -7.65 -20.99 -8.36
C GLY A 137 -6.46 -21.50 -9.18
N ASN A 138 -6.79 -22.23 -10.25
CA ASN A 138 -5.83 -22.68 -11.23
C ASN A 138 -5.11 -21.49 -11.90
N VAL A 139 -3.82 -21.62 -12.14
CA VAL A 139 -3.03 -20.58 -12.78
C VAL A 139 -3.52 -20.38 -14.21
N SER A 140 -4.04 -19.19 -14.48
CA SER A 140 -4.47 -18.77 -15.81
C SER A 140 -3.25 -18.51 -16.72
N PRO A 141 -3.32 -18.80 -18.03
CA PRO A 141 -2.29 -18.39 -18.98
C PRO A 141 -2.16 -16.86 -19.09
N PHE A 142 -3.18 -16.12 -18.62
CA PHE A 142 -3.20 -14.65 -18.59
C PHE A 142 -2.86 -14.07 -17.20
N ARG A 143 -2.26 -14.88 -16.32
CA ARG A 143 -2.02 -14.52 -14.91
C ARG A 143 -1.33 -13.17 -14.75
N GLN A 144 -0.25 -12.93 -15.45
CA GLN A 144 0.50 -11.68 -15.36
C GLN A 144 -0.36 -10.46 -15.73
N GLN A 145 -1.14 -10.56 -16.81
CA GLN A 145 -2.02 -9.48 -17.25
C GLN A 145 -3.18 -9.26 -16.28
N GLN A 146 -3.69 -10.34 -15.68
CA GLN A 146 -4.74 -10.26 -14.65
C GLN A 146 -4.23 -9.57 -13.39
N GLU A 147 -3.02 -9.89 -12.95
CA GLU A 147 -2.38 -9.26 -11.79
C GLU A 147 -2.19 -7.76 -11.98
N TYR A 148 -1.64 -7.36 -13.12
CA TYR A 148 -1.44 -5.96 -13.45
C TYR A 148 -2.75 -5.18 -13.51
N ASN A 149 -3.73 -5.67 -14.28
CA ASN A 149 -5.02 -4.99 -14.47
C ASN A 149 -5.82 -4.92 -13.16
N PHE A 150 -5.82 -6.00 -12.39
CA PHE A 150 -6.47 -6.05 -11.08
C PHE A 150 -5.87 -5.01 -10.13
N LEU A 151 -4.54 -5.03 -9.97
CA LEU A 151 -3.87 -4.14 -9.03
C LEU A 151 -4.01 -2.68 -9.44
N GLN A 152 -3.86 -2.37 -10.73
CA GLN A 152 -4.06 -1.02 -11.25
C GLN A 152 -5.50 -0.53 -11.00
N GLY A 153 -6.51 -1.37 -11.31
CA GLY A 153 -7.91 -1.04 -11.07
C GLY A 153 -8.22 -0.83 -9.59
N LEU A 154 -7.72 -1.71 -8.71
CA LEU A 154 -7.86 -1.59 -7.26
C LEU A 154 -7.27 -0.29 -6.74
N LEU A 155 -6.04 0.03 -7.12
CA LEU A 155 -5.36 1.24 -6.67
C LEU A 155 -6.04 2.51 -7.18
N MET A 156 -6.45 2.56 -8.44
CA MET A 156 -7.17 3.70 -9.00
C MET A 156 -8.52 3.90 -8.30
N TRP A 157 -9.25 2.83 -8.03
CA TRP A 157 -10.49 2.88 -7.26
C TRP A 157 -10.22 3.36 -5.83
N LEU A 158 -9.26 2.76 -5.12
CA LEU A 158 -8.90 3.11 -3.76
C LEU A 158 -8.54 4.59 -3.63
N PHE A 159 -7.69 5.09 -4.51
CA PHE A 159 -7.27 6.49 -4.50
C PHE A 159 -8.40 7.46 -4.83
N ASN A 160 -9.38 7.04 -5.63
CA ASN A 160 -10.59 7.83 -5.85
C ASN A 160 -11.41 8.01 -4.55
N THR A 161 -11.42 6.99 -3.65
CA THR A 161 -12.13 7.09 -2.36
C THR A 161 -11.50 8.11 -1.41
N ILE A 162 -10.20 8.37 -1.53
CA ILE A 162 -9.47 9.33 -0.67
C ILE A 162 -9.34 10.73 -1.30
N GLN A 163 -9.81 10.92 -2.54
CA GLN A 163 -9.66 12.19 -3.26
C GLN A 163 -10.24 13.40 -2.49
N GLU A 164 -11.37 13.22 -1.82
CA GLU A 164 -11.96 14.31 -1.01
C GLU A 164 -11.13 14.61 0.23
N LYS A 165 -10.56 13.59 0.89
CA LYS A 165 -9.65 13.76 2.03
C LYS A 165 -8.40 14.52 1.61
N LEU A 166 -7.87 14.23 0.41
CA LEU A 166 -6.76 14.99 -0.19
C LEU A 166 -7.16 16.43 -0.53
N SER A 167 -8.41 16.69 -0.94
CA SER A 167 -8.87 18.04 -1.27
C SER A 167 -8.97 18.93 -0.03
N VAL A 168 -9.30 18.37 1.12
CA VAL A 168 -9.31 19.07 2.43
C VAL A 168 -7.89 19.25 2.96
N ALA A 169 -7.02 18.27 2.73
CA ALA A 169 -5.59 18.32 3.08
C ALA A 169 -4.75 19.18 2.11
N LYS A 170 -5.36 20.02 1.28
CA LYS A 170 -4.75 20.84 0.21
C LYS A 170 -3.67 21.84 0.64
N GLN A 171 -3.20 21.79 1.86
CA GLN A 171 -1.91 22.37 2.20
C GLN A 171 -0.79 21.30 2.05
N TYR A 172 -0.53 20.90 0.81
CA TYR A 172 0.74 20.24 0.54
C TYR A 172 1.85 21.10 1.15
N SER A 173 2.62 20.53 2.07
CA SER A 173 3.80 21.23 2.49
C SER A 173 4.64 21.47 1.22
N ARG A 174 5.28 22.65 1.11
CA ARG A 174 6.18 22.97 -0.03
C ARG A 174 7.15 21.81 -0.34
N LYS A 175 7.51 21.03 0.67
CA LYS A 175 8.38 19.87 0.56
C LYS A 175 7.74 18.70 -0.21
N GLN A 176 6.48 18.38 0.07
CA GLN A 176 5.73 17.34 -0.65
C GLN A 176 5.54 17.72 -2.13
N ALA A 177 5.21 18.97 -2.41
CA ALA A 177 5.12 19.47 -3.79
C ALA A 177 6.45 19.34 -4.54
N ILE A 178 7.58 19.59 -3.88
CA ILE A 178 8.92 19.40 -4.47
C ILE A 178 9.18 17.91 -4.74
N CYS A 179 8.85 16.99 -3.81
CA CYS A 179 8.99 15.55 -4.04
C CYS A 179 8.17 15.08 -5.22
N HIS A 180 6.90 15.51 -5.30
CA HIS A 180 6.04 15.16 -6.43
C HIS A 180 6.64 15.61 -7.77
N ARG A 181 7.08 16.88 -7.85
CA ARG A 181 7.68 17.42 -9.06
C ARG A 181 9.02 16.74 -9.39
N PHE A 182 9.79 16.33 -8.38
CA PHE A 182 11.00 15.53 -8.58
C PHE A 182 10.67 14.19 -9.22
N MET A 183 9.67 13.46 -8.73
CA MET A 183 9.26 12.19 -9.31
C MET A 183 8.76 12.31 -10.75
N GLN A 184 8.04 13.38 -11.08
CA GLN A 184 7.66 13.66 -12.46
C GLN A 184 8.90 13.85 -13.35
N LEU A 185 9.87 14.67 -12.91
CA LEU A 185 11.10 14.90 -13.65
C LEU A 185 11.92 13.61 -13.84
N VAL A 186 11.98 12.74 -12.81
CA VAL A 186 12.65 11.44 -12.92
C VAL A 186 11.92 10.55 -13.92
N ARG A 187 10.61 10.56 -13.96
CA ARG A 187 9.81 9.80 -14.93
C ARG A 187 10.07 10.28 -16.37
N ASP A 188 10.13 11.59 -16.55
CA ASP A 188 10.29 12.20 -17.88
C ASP A 188 11.72 12.12 -18.41
N HIS A 189 12.72 12.19 -17.54
CA HIS A 189 14.13 12.34 -17.90
C HIS A 189 15.06 11.25 -17.38
N GLY A 190 14.60 10.36 -16.48
CA GLY A 190 15.46 9.40 -15.77
C GLY A 190 16.18 8.38 -16.66
N ALA A 191 15.66 8.12 -17.88
CA ALA A 191 16.35 7.28 -18.86
C ALA A 191 17.61 7.96 -19.47
N GLN A 192 17.69 9.30 -19.43
CA GLN A 192 18.74 10.09 -20.07
C GLN A 192 19.59 10.85 -19.07
N GLU A 193 18.97 11.28 -17.95
CA GLU A 193 19.59 12.14 -16.95
C GLU A 193 19.72 11.41 -15.61
N HIS A 194 20.96 11.21 -15.18
CA HIS A 194 21.26 10.50 -13.92
C HIS A 194 21.88 11.39 -12.84
N GLN A 195 22.15 12.66 -13.17
CA GLN A 195 22.80 13.59 -12.24
C GLN A 195 21.77 14.31 -11.36
N VAL A 196 21.95 14.23 -10.04
CA VAL A 196 21.09 14.93 -9.06
C VAL A 196 21.06 16.44 -9.31
N ALA A 197 22.16 17.01 -9.82
CA ALA A 197 22.27 18.41 -10.16
C ALA A 197 21.20 18.86 -11.17
N PHE A 198 20.94 18.07 -12.21
CA PHE A 198 19.91 18.35 -13.21
C PHE A 198 18.53 18.54 -12.58
N TYR A 199 18.13 17.60 -11.71
CA TYR A 199 16.83 17.64 -11.05
C TYR A 199 16.72 18.80 -10.04
N SER A 200 17.78 19.06 -9.29
CA SER A 200 17.79 20.14 -8.31
C SER A 200 17.73 21.51 -8.98
N GLU A 201 18.38 21.69 -10.12
CA GLU A 201 18.32 22.91 -10.94
C GLU A 201 16.91 23.13 -11.50
N LYS A 202 16.29 22.09 -12.07
CA LYS A 202 14.89 22.11 -12.56
C LYS A 202 13.88 22.46 -11.45
N LEU A 203 14.18 22.08 -10.21
CA LEU A 203 13.35 22.35 -9.04
C LEU A 203 13.69 23.65 -8.33
N CYS A 204 14.72 24.37 -8.78
CA CYS A 204 15.23 25.60 -8.17
C CYS A 204 15.58 25.41 -6.68
N ILE A 205 16.23 24.27 -6.34
CA ILE A 205 16.69 23.94 -4.99
C ILE A 205 18.12 23.41 -5.03
N THR A 206 18.74 23.26 -3.85
CA THR A 206 20.08 22.66 -3.77
C THR A 206 20.01 21.12 -3.81
N PRO A 207 21.02 20.42 -4.36
CA PRO A 207 21.10 18.95 -4.32
C PRO A 207 20.98 18.38 -2.91
N ARG A 208 21.58 19.04 -1.92
CA ARG A 208 21.51 18.64 -0.51
C ARG A 208 20.07 18.72 0.02
N TYR A 209 19.34 19.77 -0.33
CA TYR A 209 17.95 19.92 0.11
C TYR A 209 17.03 18.89 -0.58
N LEU A 210 17.26 18.63 -1.88
CA LEU A 210 16.55 17.56 -2.59
C LEU A 210 16.77 16.22 -1.91
N HIS A 211 18.02 15.86 -1.60
CA HIS A 211 18.34 14.62 -0.87
C HIS A 211 17.63 14.52 0.49
N GLN A 212 17.65 15.59 1.29
CA GLN A 212 16.96 15.61 2.59
C GLN A 212 15.44 15.37 2.48
N ILE A 213 14.83 15.95 1.46
CA ILE A 213 13.38 15.79 1.22
C ILE A 213 13.09 14.36 0.76
N THR A 214 13.83 13.85 -0.21
CA THR A 214 13.61 12.52 -0.77
C THR A 214 13.79 11.42 0.27
N VAL A 215 14.85 11.48 1.08
CA VAL A 215 15.05 10.53 2.19
C VAL A 215 13.90 10.58 3.20
N ARG A 216 13.37 11.76 3.50
CA ARG A 216 12.28 11.89 4.49
C ARG A 216 10.92 11.37 3.98
N TYR A 217 10.62 11.56 2.69
CA TYR A 217 9.29 11.29 2.14
C TYR A 217 9.23 10.05 1.24
N MET A 218 10.35 9.48 0.87
CA MET A 218 10.43 8.36 -0.07
C MET A 218 11.34 7.22 0.41
N GLY A 219 12.17 7.46 1.42
CA GLY A 219 13.04 6.48 2.07
C GLY A 219 12.31 5.79 3.18
#